data_9d6b077aef120714c0902e2da66d011e
#
_entry.id   9d6b077aef120714c0902e2da66d011e
#
_cell.length_a   1.000
_cell.length_b   1.000
_cell.length_c   1.000
_cell.angle_alpha   90.00
_cell.angle_beta   90.00
_cell.angle_gamma   90.00
#
_symmetry.space_group_name_H-M   'P 1'
#
loop_
_entity.id
_entity.type
_entity.pdbx_description
1 polymer ?
#
loop_
_entity_poly.entity_id
_entity_poly.type
_entity_poly.pdbx_seq_one_letter_code
_entity_poly.pdbx_strand_id
1 'polypeptide(L)'
;MILRFPEQLKNSWRRESEDFLGVVPESEQAKETLSLSQPASRCPSCGVPIKPWHNIPLISYVFLRGKCRACSTAISMQYPLVELLSGLATAFIVYQFGLSLMAGYCLIFTWVLISLTGIDFREQLLPDQITLPLLWLGLFANLSGIFVPLNEAVIGALGGYLSLWSVFWLFKLITGKEGMGYGDFKLLAALGAWMGWQMLPLIIILSTFVGALVGIVGLLMKTREKQVPMAFGPFLAMAGWIALIWGDKILGSYLSVFGL
;
A
#
# COMPACT_ATOMS: atom_id res chain seq x y z
N MET A 1 -6.43 5.89 -8.00
CA MET A 1 -6.68 4.77 -7.09
C MET A 1 -6.66 5.24 -5.63
N ILE A 2 -5.57 5.80 -5.11
CA ILE A 2 -5.38 6.20 -3.69
C ILE A 2 -6.54 7.05 -3.11
N LEU A 3 -7.13 7.94 -3.88
CA LEU A 3 -8.20 8.84 -3.41
C LEU A 3 -9.60 8.28 -3.63
N ARG A 4 -9.85 7.68 -4.80
CA ARG A 4 -11.20 7.25 -5.20
C ARG A 4 -11.61 5.92 -4.60
N PHE A 5 -10.66 5.02 -4.45
CA PHE A 5 -10.96 3.67 -3.97
C PHE A 5 -11.49 3.64 -2.52
N PRO A 6 -10.90 4.35 -1.55
CA PRO A 6 -11.45 4.41 -0.20
C PRO A 6 -12.86 5.02 -0.14
N GLU A 7 -13.14 6.06 -0.93
CA GLU A 7 -14.47 6.66 -1.01
C GLU A 7 -15.50 5.69 -1.61
N GLN A 8 -15.11 4.97 -2.67
CA GLN A 8 -15.95 3.94 -3.28
C GLN A 8 -16.26 2.83 -2.27
N LEU A 9 -15.27 2.38 -1.51
CA LEU A 9 -15.41 1.34 -0.50
C LEU A 9 -16.32 1.79 0.66
N LYS A 10 -16.14 3.01 1.17
CA LYS A 10 -17.01 3.58 2.19
C LYS A 10 -18.47 3.70 1.73
N ASN A 11 -18.66 4.05 0.45
CA ASN A 11 -20.01 4.14 -0.14
C ASN A 11 -20.65 2.76 -0.31
N SER A 12 -19.89 1.70 -0.67
CA SER A 12 -20.43 0.34 -0.72
C SER A 12 -20.83 -0.17 0.67
N TRP A 13 -19.98 0.01 1.67
CA TRP A 13 -20.29 -0.39 3.05
C TRP A 13 -21.51 0.34 3.62
N ARG A 14 -21.66 1.63 3.29
CA ARG A 14 -22.86 2.38 3.69
C ARG A 14 -24.12 1.80 3.07
N ARG A 15 -24.12 1.49 1.77
CA ARG A 15 -25.25 0.85 1.09
C ARG A 15 -25.59 -0.50 1.67
N GLU A 16 -24.59 -1.36 1.87
CA GLU A 16 -24.76 -2.66 2.49
C GLU A 16 -25.38 -2.54 3.88
N SER A 17 -24.96 -1.54 4.68
CA SER A 17 -25.52 -1.27 6.00
C SER A 17 -26.96 -0.74 5.92
N GLU A 18 -27.27 0.15 5.00
CA GLU A 18 -28.61 0.70 4.74
C GLU A 18 -29.56 -0.40 4.30
N ASP A 19 -29.14 -1.27 3.38
CA ASP A 19 -29.90 -2.44 2.93
C ASP A 19 -30.16 -3.44 4.07
N PHE A 20 -29.16 -3.72 4.90
CA PHE A 20 -29.29 -4.63 6.05
C PHE A 20 -30.25 -4.09 7.10
N LEU A 21 -30.27 -2.78 7.35
CA LEU A 21 -31.12 -2.11 8.32
C LEU A 21 -32.53 -1.80 7.77
N GLY A 22 -32.79 -2.07 6.48
CA GLY A 22 -34.06 -1.75 5.82
C GLY A 22 -34.35 -0.23 5.74
N VAL A 23 -33.31 0.60 5.84
CA VAL A 23 -33.44 2.05 5.77
C VAL A 23 -33.52 2.45 4.30
N VAL A 24 -34.68 2.94 3.85
CA VAL A 24 -34.83 3.53 2.53
C VAL A 24 -34.09 4.86 2.51
N PRO A 25 -33.07 5.05 1.65
CA PRO A 25 -32.34 6.33 1.60
C PRO A 25 -33.29 7.46 1.23
N GLU A 26 -33.37 8.52 2.04
CA GLU A 26 -34.23 9.69 1.85
C GLU A 26 -33.95 10.50 0.58
N SER A 27 -32.92 10.19 -0.18
CA SER A 27 -32.60 10.85 -1.46
C SER A 27 -32.04 9.86 -2.47
N GLU A 28 -32.90 9.41 -3.37
CA GLU A 28 -32.54 8.91 -4.70
C GLU A 28 -32.00 10.05 -5.60
N GLN A 29 -31.22 10.96 -5.07
CA GLN A 29 -30.42 11.79 -5.95
C GLN A 29 -29.34 10.86 -6.52
N ALA A 30 -29.41 10.62 -7.81
CA ALA A 30 -28.52 9.82 -8.62
C ALA A 30 -27.06 10.11 -8.22
N LYS A 31 -26.57 9.42 -7.18
CA LYS A 31 -25.15 9.42 -6.83
C LYS A 31 -24.48 8.70 -7.99
N GLU A 32 -23.88 9.50 -8.89
CA GLU A 32 -22.98 8.98 -9.92
C GLU A 32 -22.18 7.84 -9.31
N THR A 33 -22.28 6.65 -9.91
CA THR A 33 -21.53 5.48 -9.43
C THR A 33 -20.06 5.81 -9.55
N LEU A 34 -19.43 6.15 -8.41
CA LEU A 34 -18.01 6.45 -8.35
C LEU A 34 -17.26 5.18 -8.76
N SER A 35 -16.64 5.22 -9.93
CA SER A 35 -15.72 4.20 -10.43
C SER A 35 -14.29 4.74 -10.38
N LEU A 36 -13.29 3.86 -10.48
CA LEU A 36 -11.89 4.27 -10.57
C LEU A 36 -11.61 5.16 -11.80
N SER A 37 -12.36 4.96 -12.89
CA SER A 37 -12.23 5.69 -14.16
C SER A 37 -13.30 6.74 -14.39
N GLN A 38 -14.48 6.62 -13.78
CA GLN A 38 -15.62 7.54 -13.98
C GLN A 38 -16.10 8.09 -12.64
N PRO A 39 -16.51 9.39 -12.60
CA PRO A 39 -16.41 10.39 -13.66
C PRO A 39 -14.97 10.78 -13.98
N ALA A 40 -14.72 11.43 -15.13
CA ALA A 40 -13.41 11.96 -15.51
C ALA A 40 -12.82 12.85 -14.40
N SER A 41 -11.49 12.99 -14.34
CA SER A 41 -10.81 13.80 -13.31
C SER A 41 -11.32 15.24 -13.33
N ARG A 42 -11.74 15.75 -12.18
CA ARG A 42 -12.29 17.10 -11.99
C ARG A 42 -11.53 17.83 -10.88
N CYS A 43 -11.47 19.13 -10.95
CA CYS A 43 -10.93 19.92 -9.85
C CYS A 43 -11.86 19.82 -8.62
N PRO A 44 -11.35 19.49 -7.43
CA PRO A 44 -12.19 19.33 -6.23
C PRO A 44 -12.85 20.66 -5.79
N SER A 45 -12.28 21.80 -6.16
CA SER A 45 -12.78 23.13 -5.73
C SER A 45 -13.79 23.74 -6.69
N CYS A 46 -13.60 23.62 -8.03
CA CYS A 46 -14.48 24.26 -9.00
C CYS A 46 -15.25 23.28 -9.89
N GLY A 47 -15.07 21.96 -9.73
CA GLY A 47 -15.76 20.93 -10.50
C GLY A 47 -15.40 20.85 -11.98
N VAL A 48 -14.58 21.76 -12.51
CA VAL A 48 -14.20 21.76 -13.93
C VAL A 48 -13.45 20.49 -14.30
N PRO A 49 -13.82 19.79 -15.41
CA PRO A 49 -13.11 18.60 -15.85
C PRO A 49 -11.69 18.93 -16.29
N ILE A 50 -10.76 18.06 -15.90
CA ILE A 50 -9.34 18.18 -16.23
C ILE A 50 -9.12 17.58 -17.63
N LYS A 51 -8.58 18.37 -18.55
CA LYS A 51 -8.28 17.92 -19.91
C LYS A 51 -7.15 16.90 -19.90
N PRO A 52 -7.11 15.89 -20.80
CA PRO A 52 -6.10 14.84 -20.80
C PRO A 52 -4.64 15.35 -20.76
N TRP A 53 -4.33 16.42 -21.49
CA TRP A 53 -2.99 17.01 -21.49
C TRP A 53 -2.62 17.79 -20.21
N HIS A 54 -3.61 18.15 -19.38
CA HIS A 54 -3.38 18.67 -18.04
C HIS A 54 -3.30 17.57 -16.97
N ASN A 55 -3.39 16.31 -17.39
CA ASN A 55 -3.24 15.14 -16.55
C ASN A 55 -1.95 14.35 -16.88
N ILE A 56 -1.03 14.95 -17.67
CA ILE A 56 0.27 14.35 -17.94
C ILE A 56 1.11 14.44 -16.67
N PRO A 57 1.60 13.29 -16.15
CA PRO A 57 2.32 13.24 -14.89
C PRO A 57 3.50 14.22 -14.84
N LEU A 58 3.69 14.86 -13.68
CA LEU A 58 4.75 15.84 -13.38
C LEU A 58 4.77 17.07 -14.30
N ILE A 59 4.67 16.86 -15.62
CA ILE A 59 4.76 17.92 -16.63
C ILE A 59 3.66 18.95 -16.42
N SER A 60 2.42 18.51 -16.29
CA SER A 60 1.28 19.41 -16.08
C SER A 60 1.38 20.18 -14.78
N TYR A 61 1.87 19.52 -13.70
CA TYR A 61 2.06 20.20 -12.42
C TYR A 61 3.06 21.34 -12.52
N VAL A 62 4.19 21.15 -13.21
CA VAL A 62 5.21 22.17 -13.43
C VAL A 62 4.68 23.30 -14.30
N PHE A 63 4.02 22.99 -15.44
CA PHE A 63 3.48 23.98 -16.36
C PHE A 63 2.35 24.82 -15.72
N LEU A 64 1.52 24.21 -14.89
CA LEU A 64 0.44 24.88 -14.17
C LEU A 64 0.91 25.51 -12.85
N ARG A 65 2.20 25.44 -12.55
CA ARG A 65 2.82 25.94 -11.29
C ARG A 65 2.07 25.46 -10.05
N GLY A 66 1.62 24.20 -10.05
CA GLY A 66 0.90 23.59 -8.95
C GLY A 66 -0.50 24.16 -8.70
N LYS A 67 -1.13 24.83 -9.69
CA LYS A 67 -2.45 25.45 -9.53
C LYS A 67 -3.45 25.00 -10.59
N CYS A 68 -4.72 24.94 -10.21
CA CYS A 68 -5.79 24.68 -11.16
C CYS A 68 -5.87 25.80 -12.21
N ARG A 69 -5.99 25.43 -13.50
CA ARG A 69 -6.09 26.40 -14.58
C ARG A 69 -7.32 27.28 -14.52
N ALA A 70 -8.44 26.79 -13.96
CA ALA A 70 -9.72 27.49 -13.95
C ALA A 70 -9.88 28.39 -12.71
N CYS A 71 -9.57 27.85 -11.51
CA CYS A 71 -9.82 28.56 -10.24
C CYS A 71 -8.56 28.91 -9.45
N SER A 72 -7.36 28.59 -9.98
CA SER A 72 -6.07 28.87 -9.35
C SER A 72 -5.86 28.22 -7.96
N THR A 73 -6.75 27.34 -7.52
CA THR A 73 -6.59 26.58 -6.27
C THR A 73 -5.34 25.70 -6.36
N ALA A 74 -4.57 25.61 -5.27
CA ALA A 74 -3.37 24.79 -5.21
C ALA A 74 -3.69 23.28 -5.37
N ILE A 75 -2.91 22.61 -6.22
CA ILE A 75 -2.97 21.16 -6.40
C ILE A 75 -2.10 20.52 -5.31
N SER A 76 -2.64 19.51 -4.62
CA SER A 76 -1.91 18.80 -3.57
C SER A 76 -0.60 18.21 -4.10
N MET A 77 0.48 18.38 -3.33
CA MET A 77 1.81 17.79 -3.60
C MET A 77 1.80 16.26 -3.62
N GLN A 78 0.78 15.65 -3.08
CA GLN A 78 0.62 14.18 -3.11
C GLN A 78 0.59 13.62 -4.53
N TYR A 79 -0.07 14.34 -5.48
CA TYR A 79 -0.16 13.89 -6.87
C TYR A 79 1.23 13.78 -7.54
N PRO A 80 2.00 14.88 -7.66
CA PRO A 80 3.31 14.80 -8.30
C PRO A 80 4.29 13.91 -7.54
N LEU A 81 4.17 13.78 -6.21
CA LEU A 81 5.01 12.88 -5.43
C LEU A 81 4.75 11.41 -5.78
N VAL A 82 3.50 10.99 -5.82
CA VAL A 82 3.13 9.61 -6.19
C VAL A 82 3.52 9.32 -7.64
N GLU A 83 3.32 10.27 -8.56
CA GLU A 83 3.72 10.16 -9.96
C GLU A 83 5.24 10.00 -10.10
N LEU A 84 6.01 10.81 -9.39
CA LEU A 84 7.48 10.74 -9.38
C LEU A 84 7.96 9.40 -8.82
N LEU A 85 7.45 9.00 -7.66
CA LEU A 85 7.84 7.74 -7.01
C LEU A 85 7.50 6.54 -7.89
N SER A 86 6.30 6.49 -8.47
CA SER A 86 5.91 5.39 -9.35
C SER A 86 6.74 5.36 -10.63
N GLY A 87 7.06 6.52 -11.21
CA GLY A 87 7.93 6.62 -12.39
C GLY A 87 9.36 6.17 -12.12
N LEU A 88 9.96 6.66 -11.02
CA LEU A 88 11.31 6.26 -10.61
C LEU A 88 11.40 4.78 -10.28
N ALA A 89 10.43 4.25 -9.52
CA ALA A 89 10.39 2.83 -9.18
C ALA A 89 10.22 1.96 -10.44
N THR A 90 9.37 2.37 -11.38
CA THR A 90 9.20 1.70 -12.67
C THR A 90 10.52 1.67 -13.46
N ALA A 91 11.18 2.82 -13.60
CA ALA A 91 12.45 2.92 -14.31
C ALA A 91 13.52 2.04 -13.66
N PHE A 92 13.57 2.02 -12.32
CA PHE A 92 14.50 1.20 -11.56
C PHE A 92 14.25 -0.31 -11.75
N ILE A 93 13.00 -0.76 -11.70
CA ILE A 93 12.64 -2.17 -11.94
C ILE A 93 13.06 -2.61 -13.35
N VAL A 94 12.73 -1.79 -14.36
CA VAL A 94 13.11 -2.09 -15.75
C VAL A 94 14.63 -2.09 -15.94
N TYR A 95 15.34 -1.17 -15.28
CA TYR A 95 16.80 -1.16 -15.29
C TYR A 95 17.39 -2.42 -14.65
N GLN A 96 16.85 -2.88 -13.52
CA GLN A 96 17.38 -4.01 -12.75
C GLN A 96 17.08 -5.37 -13.40
N PHE A 97 15.87 -5.55 -13.94
CA PHE A 97 15.37 -6.85 -14.42
C PHE A 97 15.17 -6.92 -15.94
N GLY A 98 15.43 -5.83 -16.67
CA GLY A 98 15.15 -5.73 -18.10
C GLY A 98 13.66 -5.86 -18.43
N LEU A 99 13.36 -6.12 -19.70
CA LEU A 99 11.99 -6.42 -20.17
C LEU A 99 11.75 -7.93 -20.05
N SER A 100 11.44 -8.40 -18.84
CA SER A 100 11.21 -9.81 -18.52
C SER A 100 9.85 -10.01 -17.86
N LEU A 101 9.37 -11.26 -17.82
CA LEU A 101 8.16 -11.62 -17.11
C LEU A 101 8.28 -11.27 -15.60
N MET A 102 9.46 -11.51 -15.03
CA MET A 102 9.76 -11.14 -13.64
C MET A 102 9.62 -9.63 -13.42
N ALA A 103 10.14 -8.80 -14.33
CA ALA A 103 9.96 -7.34 -14.26
C ALA A 103 8.46 -6.96 -14.29
N GLY A 104 7.64 -7.62 -15.11
CA GLY A 104 6.19 -7.41 -15.15
C GLY A 104 5.53 -7.64 -13.80
N TYR A 105 5.84 -8.75 -13.13
CA TYR A 105 5.35 -9.03 -11.78
C TYR A 105 5.86 -8.00 -10.76
N CYS A 106 7.15 -7.66 -10.78
CA CYS A 106 7.73 -6.64 -9.89
C CYS A 106 7.09 -5.26 -10.08
N LEU A 107 6.71 -4.89 -11.30
CA LEU A 107 6.00 -3.64 -11.57
C LEU A 107 4.59 -3.63 -10.94
N ILE A 108 3.81 -4.69 -11.13
CA ILE A 108 2.48 -4.83 -10.53
C ILE A 108 2.61 -4.75 -9.00
N PHE A 109 3.53 -5.52 -8.42
CA PHE A 109 3.81 -5.50 -6.99
C PHE A 109 4.12 -4.09 -6.49
N THR A 110 5.02 -3.39 -7.17
CA THR A 110 5.44 -2.03 -6.81
C THR A 110 4.27 -1.04 -6.83
N TRP A 111 3.46 -1.04 -7.90
CA TRP A 111 2.32 -0.13 -8.03
C TRP A 111 1.23 -0.42 -7.00
N VAL A 112 1.01 -1.70 -6.68
CA VAL A 112 0.07 -2.10 -5.63
C VAL A 112 0.56 -1.63 -4.27
N LEU A 113 1.84 -1.81 -3.93
CA LEU A 113 2.41 -1.34 -2.66
C LEU A 113 2.36 0.19 -2.53
N ILE A 114 2.66 0.94 -3.60
CA ILE A 114 2.52 2.41 -3.61
C ILE A 114 1.06 2.80 -3.34
N SER A 115 0.10 2.10 -3.95
CA SER A 115 -1.32 2.36 -3.77
C SER A 115 -1.76 2.06 -2.33
N LEU A 116 -1.38 0.91 -1.77
CA LEU A 116 -1.67 0.52 -0.39
C LEU A 116 -1.05 1.50 0.61
N THR A 117 0.22 1.89 0.40
CA THR A 117 0.91 2.90 1.22
C THR A 117 0.14 4.22 1.23
N GLY A 118 -0.29 4.69 0.07
CA GLY A 118 -1.04 5.95 -0.04
C GLY A 118 -2.43 5.89 0.60
N ILE A 119 -3.11 4.75 0.53
CA ILE A 119 -4.41 4.53 1.17
C ILE A 119 -4.24 4.46 2.69
N ASP A 120 -3.31 3.64 3.17
CA ASP A 120 -3.10 3.43 4.60
C ASP A 120 -2.59 4.69 5.31
N PHE A 121 -1.75 5.48 4.64
CA PHE A 121 -1.29 6.76 5.19
C PHE A 121 -2.42 7.77 5.42
N ARG A 122 -3.52 7.70 4.64
CA ARG A 122 -4.66 8.62 4.73
C ARG A 122 -5.80 8.10 5.58
N GLU A 123 -6.16 6.85 5.37
CA GLU A 123 -7.38 6.26 5.90
C GLU A 123 -7.11 5.22 6.99
N GLN A 124 -5.83 4.88 7.21
CA GLN A 124 -5.41 3.80 8.13
C GLN A 124 -6.14 2.48 7.80
N LEU A 125 -6.26 2.20 6.51
CA LEU A 125 -6.99 1.07 5.97
C LEU A 125 -6.17 0.38 4.88
N LEU A 126 -6.06 -0.94 4.96
CA LEU A 126 -5.51 -1.81 3.93
C LEU A 126 -6.65 -2.66 3.35
N PRO A 127 -7.23 -2.28 2.20
CA PRO A 127 -8.40 -2.94 1.64
C PRO A 127 -8.11 -4.37 1.20
N ASP A 128 -8.99 -5.30 1.58
CA ASP A 128 -8.89 -6.71 1.20
C ASP A 128 -8.96 -6.91 -0.32
N GLN A 129 -9.72 -6.05 -1.01
CA GLN A 129 -9.84 -6.05 -2.47
C GLN A 129 -8.52 -5.77 -3.20
N ILE A 130 -7.49 -5.32 -2.49
CA ILE A 130 -6.14 -5.08 -3.03
C ILE A 130 -5.14 -6.06 -2.42
N THR A 131 -5.18 -6.27 -1.10
CA THR A 131 -4.22 -7.14 -0.42
C THR A 131 -4.38 -8.62 -0.76
N LEU A 132 -5.63 -9.12 -0.85
CA LEU A 132 -5.86 -10.52 -1.20
C LEU A 132 -5.51 -10.84 -2.66
N PRO A 133 -5.91 -10.03 -3.68
CA PRO A 133 -5.39 -10.22 -5.04
C PRO A 133 -3.87 -10.18 -5.13
N LEU A 134 -3.20 -9.31 -4.37
CA LEU A 134 -1.74 -9.28 -4.31
C LEU A 134 -1.17 -10.59 -3.78
N LEU A 135 -1.76 -11.16 -2.72
CA LEU A 135 -1.36 -12.45 -2.15
C LEU A 135 -1.51 -13.57 -3.19
N TRP A 136 -2.68 -13.66 -3.82
CA TRP A 136 -2.95 -14.69 -4.84
C TRP A 136 -2.05 -14.55 -6.05
N LEU A 137 -1.75 -13.32 -6.47
CA LEU A 137 -0.82 -13.08 -7.58
C LEU A 137 0.59 -13.56 -7.24
N GLY A 138 1.05 -13.40 -5.99
CA GLY A 138 2.33 -13.92 -5.51
C GLY A 138 2.40 -15.44 -5.56
N LEU A 139 1.35 -16.11 -5.06
CA LEU A 139 1.24 -17.57 -5.16
C LEU A 139 1.21 -18.03 -6.61
N PHE A 140 0.45 -17.33 -7.48
CA PHE A 140 0.35 -17.66 -8.90
C PHE A 140 1.70 -17.51 -9.63
N ALA A 141 2.45 -16.44 -9.36
CA ALA A 141 3.79 -16.25 -9.91
C ALA A 141 4.72 -17.40 -9.49
N ASN A 142 4.58 -17.88 -8.27
CA ASN A 142 5.40 -18.96 -7.71
C ASN A 142 4.93 -20.38 -8.08
N LEU A 143 3.81 -20.55 -8.77
CA LEU A 143 3.49 -21.81 -9.47
C LEU A 143 4.57 -22.16 -10.50
N SER A 144 5.15 -21.15 -11.14
CA SER A 144 6.26 -21.29 -12.08
C SER A 144 7.63 -21.07 -11.44
N GLY A 145 7.70 -20.89 -10.11
CA GLY A 145 8.94 -20.67 -9.39
C GLY A 145 9.66 -19.38 -9.79
N ILE A 146 8.93 -18.30 -10.09
CA ILE A 146 9.54 -17.04 -10.56
C ILE A 146 10.41 -16.40 -9.48
N PHE A 147 9.96 -16.41 -8.22
CA PHE A 147 10.68 -15.83 -7.09
C PHE A 147 11.20 -16.91 -6.15
N VAL A 148 10.31 -17.81 -5.69
CA VAL A 148 10.62 -18.92 -4.77
C VAL A 148 9.80 -20.15 -5.13
N PRO A 149 10.17 -21.37 -4.65
CA PRO A 149 9.33 -22.55 -4.76
C PRO A 149 7.95 -22.32 -4.12
N LEU A 150 6.90 -22.91 -4.70
CA LEU A 150 5.51 -22.71 -4.24
C LEU A 150 5.29 -23.09 -2.77
N ASN A 151 5.95 -24.16 -2.30
CA ASN A 151 5.89 -24.59 -0.89
C ASN A 151 6.40 -23.49 0.05
N GLU A 152 7.50 -22.81 -0.30
CA GLU A 152 8.05 -21.72 0.48
C GLU A 152 7.16 -20.48 0.44
N ALA A 153 6.54 -20.19 -0.71
CA ALA A 153 5.56 -19.13 -0.87
C ALA A 153 4.32 -19.36 0.02
N VAL A 154 3.81 -20.59 0.07
CA VAL A 154 2.65 -20.95 0.92
C VAL A 154 3.04 -20.85 2.40
N ILE A 155 4.19 -21.39 2.81
CA ILE A 155 4.70 -21.27 4.19
C ILE A 155 4.91 -19.79 4.53
N GLY A 156 5.43 -19.00 3.59
CA GLY A 156 5.61 -17.57 3.74
C GLY A 156 4.28 -16.82 3.97
N ALA A 157 3.25 -17.15 3.19
CA ALA A 157 1.91 -16.56 3.37
C ALA A 157 1.33 -16.89 4.75
N LEU A 158 1.37 -18.15 5.15
CA LEU A 158 0.89 -18.61 6.46
C LEU A 158 1.72 -17.98 7.60
N GLY A 159 3.04 -18.05 7.52
CA GLY A 159 3.96 -17.50 8.51
C GLY A 159 3.81 -15.98 8.65
N GLY A 160 3.65 -15.26 7.53
CA GLY A 160 3.41 -13.82 7.52
C GLY A 160 2.12 -13.43 8.24
N TYR A 161 1.02 -14.14 7.95
CA TYR A 161 -0.24 -13.90 8.64
C TYR A 161 -0.15 -14.23 10.15
N LEU A 162 0.27 -15.46 10.46
CA LEU A 162 0.26 -15.97 11.83
C LEU A 162 1.24 -15.25 12.76
N SER A 163 2.37 -14.75 12.26
CA SER A 163 3.34 -14.02 13.07
C SER A 163 2.73 -12.74 13.67
N LEU A 164 2.16 -11.86 12.84
CA LEU A 164 1.53 -10.63 13.32
C LEU A 164 0.22 -10.90 14.05
N TRP A 165 -0.55 -11.90 13.63
CA TRP A 165 -1.76 -12.34 14.32
C TRP A 165 -1.44 -12.81 15.75
N SER A 166 -0.38 -13.59 15.95
CA SER A 166 0.05 -14.05 17.26
C SER A 166 0.48 -12.88 18.16
N VAL A 167 1.26 -11.94 17.61
CA VAL A 167 1.68 -10.74 18.35
C VAL A 167 0.46 -9.89 18.72
N PHE A 168 -0.50 -9.71 17.82
CA PHE A 168 -1.73 -8.97 18.07
C PHE A 168 -2.53 -9.57 19.25
N TRP A 169 -2.78 -10.89 19.23
CA TRP A 169 -3.53 -11.55 20.28
C TRP A 169 -2.78 -11.54 21.62
N LEU A 170 -1.46 -11.74 21.60
CA LEU A 170 -0.66 -11.66 22.82
C LEU A 170 -0.74 -10.25 23.43
N PHE A 171 -0.60 -9.20 22.59
CA PHE A 171 -0.73 -7.82 23.04
C PHE A 171 -2.13 -7.51 23.57
N LYS A 172 -3.17 -7.94 22.88
CA LYS A 172 -4.57 -7.75 23.29
C LYS A 172 -4.89 -8.45 24.62
N LEU A 173 -4.37 -9.66 24.83
CA LEU A 173 -4.55 -10.40 26.08
C LEU A 173 -3.84 -9.72 27.26
N ILE A 174 -2.66 -9.12 27.03
CA ILE A 174 -1.89 -8.47 28.11
C ILE A 174 -2.42 -7.07 28.41
N THR A 175 -2.79 -6.29 27.39
CA THR A 175 -3.10 -4.87 27.55
C THR A 175 -4.59 -4.53 27.46
N GLY A 176 -5.43 -5.45 26.96
CA GLY A 176 -6.84 -5.21 26.66
C GLY A 176 -7.08 -4.27 25.47
N LYS A 177 -6.04 -3.85 24.75
CA LYS A 177 -6.11 -2.87 23.64
C LYS A 177 -5.78 -3.53 22.31
N GLU A 178 -6.36 -3.02 21.23
CA GLU A 178 -5.99 -3.40 19.87
C GLU A 178 -4.81 -2.55 19.41
N GLY A 179 -3.65 -3.17 19.18
CA GLY A 179 -2.41 -2.47 18.85
C GLY A 179 -2.14 -2.33 17.36
N MET A 180 -2.86 -3.08 16.49
CA MET A 180 -2.58 -3.17 15.05
C MET A 180 -3.84 -3.54 14.28
N GLY A 181 -3.93 -3.14 13.02
CA GLY A 181 -5.02 -3.51 12.12
C GLY A 181 -4.86 -4.90 11.51
N TYR A 182 -5.99 -5.59 11.25
CA TYR A 182 -5.98 -6.90 10.56
C TYR A 182 -5.42 -6.82 9.12
N GLY A 183 -5.42 -5.65 8.51
CA GLY A 183 -4.86 -5.43 7.18
C GLY A 183 -3.35 -5.66 7.11
N ASP A 184 -2.61 -5.34 8.18
CA ASP A 184 -1.17 -5.55 8.26
C ASP A 184 -0.80 -7.03 8.19
N PHE A 185 -1.61 -7.93 8.81
CA PHE A 185 -1.38 -9.38 8.76
C PHE A 185 -1.53 -9.89 7.32
N LYS A 186 -2.56 -9.41 6.61
CA LYS A 186 -2.84 -9.79 5.22
C LYS A 186 -1.76 -9.24 4.27
N LEU A 187 -1.27 -8.03 4.54
CA LEU A 187 -0.18 -7.46 3.76
C LEU A 187 1.11 -8.28 3.97
N LEU A 188 1.48 -8.60 5.22
CA LEU A 188 2.67 -9.42 5.47
C LEU A 188 2.53 -10.85 4.90
N ALA A 189 1.32 -11.42 4.94
CA ALA A 189 1.02 -12.68 4.25
C ALA A 189 1.24 -12.58 2.73
N ALA A 190 0.78 -11.47 2.12
CA ALA A 190 1.03 -11.21 0.70
C ALA A 190 2.52 -11.11 0.40
N LEU A 191 3.30 -10.38 1.21
CA LEU A 191 4.76 -10.27 1.06
C LEU A 191 5.45 -11.64 1.17
N GLY A 192 5.01 -12.47 2.14
CA GLY A 192 5.50 -13.84 2.29
C GLY A 192 5.14 -14.76 1.12
N ALA A 193 3.96 -14.56 0.51
CA ALA A 193 3.54 -15.29 -0.69
C ALA A 193 4.43 -14.99 -1.92
N TRP A 194 5.01 -13.80 -1.99
CA TRP A 194 5.92 -13.40 -3.08
C TRP A 194 7.35 -13.89 -2.85
N MET A 195 7.87 -13.78 -1.63
CA MET A 195 9.31 -13.91 -1.33
C MET A 195 9.65 -15.10 -0.42
N GLY A 196 8.66 -15.88 -0.01
CA GLY A 196 8.86 -17.00 0.91
C GLY A 196 9.02 -16.56 2.38
N TRP A 197 9.09 -17.57 3.26
CA TRP A 197 9.17 -17.35 4.70
C TRP A 197 10.52 -16.81 5.16
N GLN A 198 11.59 -17.06 4.41
CA GLN A 198 12.96 -16.63 4.75
C GLN A 198 13.08 -15.09 4.81
N MET A 199 12.29 -14.38 4.02
CA MET A 199 12.30 -12.91 3.98
C MET A 199 11.44 -12.25 5.08
N LEU A 200 10.56 -13.01 5.74
CA LEU A 200 9.67 -12.45 6.77
C LEU A 200 10.43 -11.80 7.94
N PRO A 201 11.47 -12.42 8.52
CA PRO A 201 12.23 -11.79 9.60
C PRO A 201 12.85 -10.45 9.17
N LEU A 202 13.43 -10.39 7.97
CA LEU A 202 14.01 -9.17 7.42
C LEU A 202 12.96 -8.08 7.28
N ILE A 203 11.78 -8.40 6.71
CA ILE A 203 10.67 -7.45 6.51
C ILE A 203 10.17 -6.93 7.86
N ILE A 204 9.96 -7.81 8.84
CA ILE A 204 9.46 -7.43 10.18
C ILE A 204 10.49 -6.52 10.88
N ILE A 205 11.77 -6.89 10.91
CA ILE A 205 12.81 -6.11 11.57
C ILE A 205 12.92 -4.72 10.90
N LEU A 206 12.98 -4.68 9.58
CA LEU A 206 13.15 -3.41 8.85
C LEU A 206 11.93 -2.51 9.01
N SER A 207 10.71 -3.05 8.91
CA SER A 207 9.48 -2.26 9.07
C SER A 207 9.30 -1.74 10.49
N THR A 208 9.58 -2.58 11.49
CA THR A 208 9.48 -2.17 12.91
C THR A 208 10.54 -1.15 13.29
N PHE A 209 11.78 -1.32 12.80
CA PHE A 209 12.87 -0.37 13.05
C PHE A 209 12.56 1.00 12.46
N VAL A 210 12.18 1.06 11.18
CA VAL A 210 11.83 2.32 10.52
C VAL A 210 10.58 2.93 11.15
N GLY A 211 9.55 2.13 11.44
CA GLY A 211 8.33 2.59 12.10
C GLY A 211 8.60 3.17 13.49
N ALA A 212 9.44 2.49 14.30
CA ALA A 212 9.84 2.98 15.61
C ALA A 212 10.64 4.30 15.50
N LEU A 213 11.58 4.39 14.57
CA LEU A 213 12.36 5.61 14.34
C LEU A 213 11.47 6.79 13.99
N VAL A 214 10.56 6.62 13.02
CA VAL A 214 9.60 7.67 12.61
C VAL A 214 8.66 8.03 13.77
N GLY A 215 8.20 7.04 14.54
CA GLY A 215 7.36 7.28 15.72
C GLY A 215 8.07 8.10 16.79
N ILE A 216 9.31 7.76 17.13
CA ILE A 216 10.13 8.49 18.12
C ILE A 216 10.40 9.90 17.65
N VAL A 217 10.83 10.08 16.39
CA VAL A 217 11.09 11.43 15.83
C VAL A 217 9.81 12.28 15.85
N GLY A 218 8.66 11.70 15.47
CA GLY A 218 7.37 12.41 15.52
C GLY A 218 6.97 12.86 16.93
N LEU A 219 7.25 12.06 17.95
CA LEU A 219 7.02 12.41 19.35
C LEU A 219 7.97 13.50 19.83
N LEU A 220 9.26 13.40 19.49
CA LEU A 220 10.27 14.41 19.88
C LEU A 220 9.99 15.77 19.24
N MET A 221 9.55 15.79 17.99
CA MET A 221 9.19 17.02 17.28
C MET A 221 7.83 17.59 17.68
N LYS A 222 7.11 16.95 18.61
CA LYS A 222 5.74 17.33 19.03
C LYS A 222 4.74 17.46 17.85
N THR A 223 5.05 16.89 16.74
CA THR A 223 4.17 16.86 15.55
C THR A 223 3.09 15.79 15.66
N ARG A 224 3.16 14.99 16.71
CA ARG A 224 2.26 13.87 16.94
C ARG A 224 1.82 13.77 18.39
N GLU A 225 0.53 13.56 18.60
CA GLU A 225 0.00 13.22 19.92
C GLU A 225 0.25 11.74 20.24
N LYS A 226 0.53 11.43 21.52
CA LYS A 226 0.85 10.06 21.96
C LYS A 226 -0.26 9.03 21.70
N GLN A 227 -1.48 9.47 21.43
CA GLN A 227 -2.66 8.60 21.31
C GLN A 227 -3.11 8.37 19.85
N VAL A 228 -2.47 9.01 18.85
CA VAL A 228 -2.86 8.83 17.45
C VAL A 228 -2.22 7.55 16.90
N PRO A 229 -3.00 6.54 16.46
CA PRO A 229 -2.46 5.32 15.85
C PRO A 229 -1.60 5.64 14.64
N MET A 230 -0.57 4.85 14.41
CA MET A 230 0.31 5.00 13.25
C MET A 230 -0.02 3.92 12.22
N ALA A 231 -0.25 4.36 10.97
CA ALA A 231 -0.34 3.44 9.85
C ALA A 231 0.96 2.63 9.77
N PHE A 232 0.90 1.32 9.93
CA PHE A 232 2.06 0.42 9.89
C PHE A 232 2.32 -0.12 8.48
N GLY A 233 1.27 -0.21 7.66
CA GLY A 233 1.33 -0.68 6.27
C GLY A 233 2.38 -0.01 5.40
N PRO A 234 2.61 1.32 5.45
CA PRO A 234 3.66 1.98 4.70
C PRO A 234 5.06 1.44 4.99
N PHE A 235 5.36 1.11 6.26
CA PHE A 235 6.67 0.56 6.65
C PHE A 235 6.82 -0.88 6.20
N LEU A 236 5.74 -1.69 6.30
CA LEU A 236 5.71 -3.04 5.74
C LEU A 236 5.88 -3.03 4.22
N ALA A 237 5.20 -2.13 3.52
CA ALA A 237 5.30 -2.01 2.07
C ALA A 237 6.72 -1.62 1.62
N MET A 238 7.35 -0.65 2.29
CA MET A 238 8.74 -0.27 2.02
C MET A 238 9.71 -1.41 2.31
N ALA A 239 9.58 -2.07 3.46
CA ALA A 239 10.42 -3.19 3.84
C ALA A 239 10.27 -4.37 2.85
N GLY A 240 9.03 -4.67 2.45
CA GLY A 240 8.73 -5.68 1.43
C GLY A 240 9.32 -5.35 0.07
N TRP A 241 9.26 -4.09 -0.36
CA TRP A 241 9.88 -3.66 -1.62
C TRP A 241 11.41 -3.77 -1.57
N ILE A 242 12.03 -3.37 -0.46
CA ILE A 242 13.48 -3.51 -0.26
C ILE A 242 13.87 -4.99 -0.25
N ALA A 243 13.10 -5.84 0.44
CA ALA A 243 13.34 -7.28 0.50
C ALA A 243 13.22 -7.93 -0.89
N LEU A 244 12.25 -7.53 -1.71
CA LEU A 244 12.10 -8.03 -3.07
C LEU A 244 13.33 -7.75 -3.95
N ILE A 245 13.95 -6.58 -3.80
CA ILE A 245 15.06 -6.15 -4.67
C ILE A 245 16.43 -6.59 -4.14
N TRP A 246 16.62 -6.49 -2.84
CA TRP A 246 17.93 -6.71 -2.20
C TRP A 246 17.93 -7.77 -1.09
N GLY A 247 16.80 -8.45 -0.85
CA GLY A 247 16.65 -9.38 0.25
C GLY A 247 17.73 -10.46 0.28
N ASP A 248 17.98 -11.11 -0.86
CA ASP A 248 19.01 -12.14 -0.99
C ASP A 248 20.42 -11.61 -0.70
N LYS A 249 20.72 -10.39 -1.18
CA LYS A 249 22.02 -9.75 -0.92
C LYS A 249 22.19 -9.40 0.57
N ILE A 250 21.13 -8.86 1.19
CA ILE A 250 21.13 -8.49 2.61
C ILE A 250 21.28 -9.74 3.46
N LEU A 251 20.49 -10.77 3.18
CA LEU A 251 20.53 -12.04 3.91
C LEU A 251 21.86 -12.76 3.73
N GLY A 252 22.36 -12.82 2.49
CA GLY A 252 23.68 -13.41 2.19
C GLY A 252 24.83 -12.68 2.90
N SER A 253 24.77 -11.33 2.93
CA SER A 253 25.77 -10.55 3.67
C SER A 253 25.66 -10.80 5.18
N TYR A 254 24.45 -10.90 5.71
CA TYR A 254 24.25 -11.23 7.13
C TYR A 254 24.82 -12.61 7.47
N LEU A 255 24.47 -13.65 6.71
CA LEU A 255 24.97 -15.01 6.95
C LEU A 255 26.48 -15.10 6.83
N SER A 256 27.10 -14.41 5.86
CA SER A 256 28.56 -14.40 5.70
C SER A 256 29.31 -13.78 6.88
N VAL A 257 28.73 -12.78 7.55
CA VAL A 257 29.31 -12.15 8.75
C VAL A 257 29.31 -13.11 9.95
N PHE A 258 28.29 -13.96 10.05
CA PHE A 258 28.17 -14.93 11.15
C PHE A 258 28.75 -16.31 10.83
N GLY A 259 29.34 -16.48 9.63
CA GLY A 259 29.98 -17.73 9.23
C GLY A 259 29.01 -18.90 8.96
N LEU A 260 27.77 -18.57 8.61
CA LEU A 260 26.70 -19.52 8.31
C LEU A 260 26.47 -19.65 6.79
#